data_19bfe7355cc7aaee5f0c9f9c0dc2b709
#
_entry.id   19bfe7355cc7aaee5f0c9f9c0dc2b709
#
_cell.length_a   1.000
_cell.length_b   1.000
_cell.length_c   1.000
_cell.angle_alpha   90.00
_cell.angle_beta   90.00
_cell.angle_gamma   90.00
#
_symmetry.space_group_name_H-M   'P 1'
#
loop_
_entity.id
_entity.type
_entity.pdbx_description
1 polymer ?
#
loop_
_entity_poly.entity_id
_entity_poly.type
_entity_poly.pdbx_seq_one_letter_code
_entity_poly.pdbx_strand_id
1 'polypeptide(L)'
;MVEVRSDLTVGLHRREVAAGERFAFGKNWERFLALVDEDRIGRAANSLKLWLEVEDLEGRSFLDIGSGSGLYSLGARRLGARVHSFDYDPQSVACTAELRRRYFSSDPHWTVEEGSALDADYLKALGEFDVVYSWGVLHHTGQMWKALDNVHGSVASGGKLFIAIYNDMGSQSTRWRAIKRTYNKLPKPFRLPFAVLVMAPSETKSLLRALATFRMGEYMRSWTEPRPERGMSRWRDIVDWVGGYPYEVAKPEEIFDFYRARGFTLTKMNCGGVGLGCDQFVFTKEAPARA
;
A
#
# COMPACT_ATOMS: atom_id res chain seq x y z
N MET A 1 12.79 4.13 24.70
CA MET A 1 13.21 3.29 23.56
C MET A 1 12.37 3.53 22.30
N VAL A 2 11.03 3.65 22.39
CA VAL A 2 10.14 3.93 21.24
C VAL A 2 10.45 5.30 20.60
N GLU A 3 10.60 6.35 21.40
CA GLU A 3 10.89 7.71 20.94
C GLU A 3 12.22 7.84 20.18
N VAL A 4 13.28 7.17 20.62
CA VAL A 4 14.59 7.15 19.95
C VAL A 4 14.54 6.38 18.61
N ARG A 5 13.70 5.34 18.50
CA ARG A 5 13.50 4.61 17.24
C ARG A 5 12.73 5.45 16.21
N SER A 6 11.69 6.17 16.64
CA SER A 6 10.92 7.07 15.79
C SER A 6 11.84 8.14 15.16
N ASP A 7 12.67 8.79 15.92
CA ASP A 7 13.60 9.81 15.41
C ASP A 7 14.60 9.25 14.38
N LEU A 8 15.08 8.02 14.57
CA LEU A 8 15.95 7.34 13.61
C LEU A 8 15.24 7.01 12.30
N THR A 9 14.01 6.50 12.38
CA THR A 9 13.19 6.15 11.21
C THR A 9 12.87 7.39 10.37
N VAL A 10 12.42 8.48 11.00
CA VAL A 10 12.17 9.78 10.34
C VAL A 10 13.43 10.32 9.68
N GLY A 11 14.57 10.26 10.39
CA GLY A 11 15.84 10.73 9.87
C GLY A 11 16.29 9.97 8.62
N LEU A 12 16.12 8.64 8.62
CA LEU A 12 16.44 7.79 7.47
C LEU A 12 15.51 8.06 6.29
N HIS A 13 14.19 8.08 6.49
CA HIS A 13 13.22 8.39 5.45
C HIS A 13 13.52 9.73 4.76
N ARG A 14 13.78 10.79 5.54
CA ARG A 14 14.11 12.10 4.99
C ARG A 14 15.40 12.09 4.15
N ARG A 15 16.42 11.36 4.58
CA ARG A 15 17.67 11.19 3.83
C ARG A 15 17.46 10.46 2.51
N GLU A 16 16.74 9.36 2.52
CA GLU A 16 16.40 8.57 1.33
C GLU A 16 15.61 9.40 0.30
N VAL A 17 14.62 10.18 0.76
CA VAL A 17 13.85 11.08 -0.10
C VAL A 17 14.74 12.20 -0.66
N ALA A 18 15.61 12.80 0.15
CA ALA A 18 16.55 13.85 -0.29
C ALA A 18 17.58 13.32 -1.31
N ALA A 19 18.06 12.09 -1.13
CA ALA A 19 18.98 11.41 -2.03
C ALA A 19 18.30 10.89 -3.34
N GLY A 20 16.97 10.98 -3.43
CA GLY A 20 16.21 10.43 -4.56
C GLY A 20 16.18 8.89 -4.59
N GLU A 21 16.37 8.27 -3.44
CA GLU A 21 16.31 6.82 -3.23
C GLU A 21 14.91 6.34 -2.85
N ARG A 22 14.02 7.28 -2.49
CA ARG A 22 12.63 7.02 -2.12
C ARG A 22 11.70 8.13 -2.59
N PHE A 23 10.50 7.76 -2.97
CA PHE A 23 9.40 8.68 -3.25
C PHE A 23 8.63 9.00 -1.97
N ALA A 24 8.26 10.28 -1.77
CA ALA A 24 7.50 10.74 -0.60
C ALA A 24 5.98 10.56 -0.84
N PHE A 25 5.47 9.38 -0.57
CA PHE A 25 4.05 9.03 -0.75
C PHE A 25 3.13 9.83 0.18
N GLY A 26 3.55 10.12 1.39
CA GLY A 26 2.73 10.75 2.42
C GLY A 26 2.14 12.10 2.03
N LYS A 27 2.83 12.87 1.16
CA LYS A 27 2.33 14.16 0.65
C LYS A 27 1.00 14.06 -0.11
N ASN A 28 0.70 12.91 -0.68
CA ASN A 28 -0.53 12.69 -1.43
C ASN A 28 -1.69 12.32 -0.51
N TRP A 29 -1.38 11.67 0.61
CA TRP A 29 -2.39 11.24 1.58
C TRP A 29 -2.99 12.40 2.39
N GLU A 30 -2.23 13.46 2.68
CA GLU A 30 -2.74 14.66 3.36
C GLU A 30 -3.97 15.24 2.66
N ARG A 31 -3.97 15.29 1.33
CA ARG A 31 -5.08 15.79 0.54
C ARG A 31 -6.21 14.77 0.38
N PHE A 32 -5.89 13.49 0.46
CA PHE A 32 -6.89 12.43 0.48
C PHE A 32 -7.78 12.54 1.72
N LEU A 33 -7.24 12.97 2.86
CA LEU A 33 -8.01 13.20 4.09
C LEU A 33 -9.20 14.15 3.92
N ALA A 34 -9.10 15.11 3.00
CA ALA A 34 -10.21 16.02 2.69
C ALA A 34 -11.34 15.36 1.88
N LEU A 35 -11.06 14.19 1.29
CA LEU A 35 -11.98 13.45 0.44
C LEU A 35 -12.58 12.21 1.11
N VAL A 36 -12.15 11.89 2.34
CA VAL A 36 -12.67 10.75 3.10
C VAL A 36 -14.10 11.05 3.53
N ASP A 37 -15.01 10.20 3.09
CA ASP A 37 -16.44 10.23 3.39
C ASP A 37 -16.91 8.83 3.86
N GLU A 38 -18.14 8.74 4.37
CA GLU A 38 -18.71 7.47 4.85
C GLU A 38 -18.80 6.41 3.75
N ASP A 39 -18.99 6.80 2.49
CA ASP A 39 -19.03 5.87 1.35
C ASP A 39 -17.68 5.21 1.11
N ARG A 40 -16.58 5.97 1.22
CA ARG A 40 -15.22 5.44 1.07
C ARG A 40 -14.86 4.52 2.23
N ILE A 41 -15.23 4.91 3.44
CA ILE A 41 -15.02 4.08 4.64
C ILE A 41 -15.82 2.78 4.51
N GLY A 42 -17.08 2.85 4.10
CA GLY A 42 -17.93 1.69 3.86
C GLY A 42 -17.37 0.76 2.78
N ARG A 43 -16.84 1.32 1.68
CA ARG A 43 -16.18 0.51 0.63
C ARG A 43 -14.92 -0.18 1.14
N ALA A 44 -14.09 0.48 1.95
CA ALA A 44 -12.89 -0.14 2.53
C ALA A 44 -13.26 -1.28 3.48
N ALA A 45 -14.25 -1.08 4.36
CA ALA A 45 -14.76 -2.12 5.26
C ALA A 45 -15.33 -3.32 4.47
N ASN A 46 -16.17 -3.06 3.45
CA ASN A 46 -16.74 -4.11 2.59
C ASN A 46 -15.66 -4.84 1.79
N SER A 47 -14.62 -4.15 1.34
CA SER A 47 -13.47 -4.78 0.68
C SER A 47 -12.75 -5.75 1.62
N LEU A 48 -12.53 -5.36 2.89
CA LEU A 48 -11.93 -6.25 3.88
C LEU A 48 -12.80 -7.49 4.13
N LYS A 49 -14.12 -7.33 4.32
CA LYS A 49 -15.05 -8.45 4.46
C LYS A 49 -14.96 -9.42 3.29
N LEU A 50 -15.02 -8.89 2.07
CA LEU A 50 -14.98 -9.67 0.84
C LEU A 50 -13.65 -10.43 0.69
N TRP A 51 -12.52 -9.77 0.96
CA TRP A 51 -11.21 -10.37 0.77
C TRP A 51 -10.86 -11.36 1.88
N LEU A 52 -11.15 -11.00 3.12
CA LEU A 52 -10.88 -11.85 4.27
C LEU A 52 -11.96 -12.94 4.48
N GLU A 53 -13.08 -12.86 3.74
CA GLU A 53 -14.21 -13.79 3.86
C GLU A 53 -14.72 -13.85 5.31
N VAL A 54 -15.03 -12.68 5.86
CA VAL A 54 -15.54 -12.50 7.23
C VAL A 54 -16.73 -11.54 7.24
N GLU A 55 -17.61 -11.69 8.21
CA GLU A 55 -18.72 -10.76 8.42
C GLU A 55 -18.28 -9.51 9.20
N ASP A 56 -17.38 -9.68 10.16
CA ASP A 56 -16.78 -8.62 10.96
C ASP A 56 -15.36 -9.01 11.42
N LEU A 57 -14.73 -8.16 12.20
CA LEU A 57 -13.42 -8.38 12.82
C LEU A 57 -13.51 -8.17 14.34
N GLU A 58 -14.69 -8.37 14.95
CA GLU A 58 -14.90 -8.15 16.38
C GLU A 58 -13.93 -8.97 17.22
N GLY A 59 -13.23 -8.28 18.13
CA GLY A 59 -12.22 -8.87 19.01
C GLY A 59 -10.92 -9.34 18.36
N ARG A 60 -10.80 -9.30 17.03
CA ARG A 60 -9.59 -9.70 16.31
C ARG A 60 -8.55 -8.58 16.31
N SER A 61 -7.29 -8.98 16.35
CA SER A 61 -6.14 -8.09 16.17
C SER A 61 -5.83 -7.90 14.68
N PHE A 62 -5.62 -6.65 14.27
CA PHE A 62 -5.36 -6.26 12.89
C PHE A 62 -4.10 -5.40 12.80
N LEU A 63 -3.09 -5.85 12.06
CA LEU A 63 -1.86 -5.10 11.79
C LEU A 63 -1.92 -4.52 10.38
N ASP A 64 -1.85 -3.19 10.27
CA ASP A 64 -1.76 -2.46 8.98
C ASP A 64 -0.33 -1.99 8.74
N ILE A 65 0.36 -2.67 7.84
CA ILE A 65 1.76 -2.41 7.48
C ILE A 65 1.82 -1.46 6.29
N GLY A 66 2.26 -0.24 6.52
CA GLY A 66 2.26 0.83 5.52
C GLY A 66 0.87 1.43 5.35
N SER A 67 0.33 1.95 6.45
CA SER A 67 -1.07 2.40 6.55
C SER A 67 -1.46 3.53 5.59
N GLY A 68 -0.49 4.29 5.08
CA GLY A 68 -0.71 5.35 4.10
C GLY A 68 -1.71 6.41 4.57
N SER A 69 -2.91 6.39 4.00
CA SER A 69 -4.00 7.27 4.42
C SER A 69 -4.71 6.83 5.71
N GLY A 70 -4.54 5.57 6.13
CA GLY A 70 -5.27 4.97 7.25
C GLY A 70 -6.70 4.50 6.92
N LEU A 71 -7.12 4.54 5.65
CA LEU A 71 -8.50 4.21 5.28
C LEU A 71 -8.86 2.74 5.60
N TYR A 72 -7.95 1.80 5.34
CA TYR A 72 -8.18 0.38 5.64
C TYR A 72 -8.06 0.07 7.12
N SER A 73 -7.17 0.77 7.85
CA SER A 73 -7.15 0.74 9.32
C SER A 73 -8.49 1.19 9.91
N LEU A 74 -9.04 2.30 9.39
CA LEU A 74 -10.35 2.81 9.78
C LEU A 74 -11.46 1.81 9.46
N GLY A 75 -11.41 1.19 8.25
CA GLY A 75 -12.34 0.14 7.86
C GLY A 75 -12.29 -1.07 8.79
N ALA A 76 -11.09 -1.55 9.13
CA ALA A 76 -10.90 -2.65 10.08
C ALA A 76 -11.42 -2.29 11.49
N ARG A 77 -11.16 -1.06 11.94
CA ARG A 77 -11.67 -0.59 13.25
C ARG A 77 -13.20 -0.48 13.28
N ARG A 78 -13.82 -0.07 12.17
CA ARG A 78 -15.30 -0.06 12.01
C ARG A 78 -15.91 -1.48 12.03
N LEU A 79 -15.14 -2.48 11.64
CA LEU A 79 -15.51 -3.89 11.73
C LEU A 79 -15.26 -4.52 13.11
N GLY A 80 -14.82 -3.74 14.12
CA GLY A 80 -14.62 -4.19 15.49
C GLY A 80 -13.18 -4.62 15.83
N ALA A 81 -12.22 -4.56 14.88
CA ALA A 81 -10.86 -4.98 15.12
C ALA A 81 -10.13 -4.12 16.17
N ARG A 82 -9.17 -4.71 16.88
CA ARG A 82 -8.10 -3.98 17.57
C ARG A 82 -7.00 -3.73 16.55
N VAL A 83 -6.80 -2.47 16.18
CA VAL A 83 -5.95 -2.07 15.05
C VAL A 83 -4.60 -1.54 15.54
N HIS A 84 -3.53 -2.03 14.95
CA HIS A 84 -2.20 -1.46 15.04
C HIS A 84 -1.76 -1.06 13.64
N SER A 85 -1.49 0.24 13.44
CA SER A 85 -1.11 0.80 12.14
C SER A 85 0.27 1.39 12.25
N PHE A 86 1.14 1.10 11.28
CA PHE A 86 2.40 1.83 11.18
C PHE A 86 2.74 2.16 9.72
N ASP A 87 3.56 3.18 9.56
CA ASP A 87 4.12 3.55 8.25
C ASP A 87 5.56 4.04 8.40
N TYR A 88 6.35 3.88 7.35
CA TYR A 88 7.72 4.39 7.29
C TYR A 88 7.78 5.88 6.97
N ASP A 89 6.76 6.42 6.27
CA ASP A 89 6.64 7.85 5.95
C ASP A 89 5.89 8.58 7.07
N PRO A 90 6.55 9.53 7.80
CA PRO A 90 5.93 10.26 8.90
C PRO A 90 4.66 11.02 8.48
N GLN A 91 4.54 11.43 7.22
CA GLN A 91 3.34 12.10 6.73
C GLN A 91 2.17 11.13 6.57
N SER A 92 2.44 9.86 6.19
CA SER A 92 1.44 8.79 6.20
C SER A 92 0.96 8.50 7.62
N VAL A 93 1.88 8.42 8.58
CA VAL A 93 1.55 8.25 10.01
C VAL A 93 0.65 9.39 10.48
N ALA A 94 0.99 10.64 10.17
CA ALA A 94 0.18 11.80 10.53
C ALA A 94 -1.24 11.75 9.90
N CYS A 95 -1.37 11.26 8.66
CA CYS A 95 -2.66 11.07 8.01
C CYS A 95 -3.51 10.01 8.72
N THR A 96 -2.93 8.86 9.03
CA THR A 96 -3.63 7.78 9.77
C THR A 96 -4.03 8.23 11.17
N ALA A 97 -3.15 8.95 11.88
CA ALA A 97 -3.44 9.52 13.20
C ALA A 97 -4.59 10.54 13.15
N GLU A 98 -4.66 11.35 12.09
CA GLU A 98 -5.75 12.31 11.90
C GLU A 98 -7.08 11.60 11.63
N LEU A 99 -7.13 10.50 10.85
CA LEU A 99 -8.34 9.69 10.70
C LEU A 99 -8.78 9.08 12.03
N ARG A 100 -7.84 8.52 12.80
CA ARG A 100 -8.12 8.03 14.15
C ARG A 100 -8.73 9.13 15.00
N ARG A 101 -8.16 10.33 14.99
CA ARG A 101 -8.67 11.49 15.77
C ARG A 101 -10.10 11.87 15.36
N ARG A 102 -10.43 11.84 14.06
CA ARG A 102 -11.76 12.21 13.56
C ARG A 102 -12.85 11.21 13.91
N TYR A 103 -12.57 9.93 13.79
CA TYR A 103 -13.57 8.87 13.85
C TYR A 103 -13.54 8.04 15.13
N PHE A 104 -12.39 7.96 15.79
CA PHE A 104 -12.13 7.14 16.96
C PHE A 104 -11.23 7.89 17.96
N SER A 105 -11.61 9.12 18.31
CA SER A 105 -10.87 9.94 19.29
C SER A 105 -10.75 9.19 20.62
N SER A 106 -9.52 9.10 21.15
CA SER A 106 -9.20 8.43 22.43
C SER A 106 -9.55 6.93 22.48
N ASP A 107 -9.79 6.27 21.37
CA ASP A 107 -10.02 4.83 21.33
C ASP A 107 -8.72 4.05 21.67
N PRO A 108 -8.72 3.24 22.75
CA PRO A 108 -7.54 2.46 23.12
C PRO A 108 -7.27 1.27 22.18
N HIS A 109 -8.22 0.95 21.30
CA HIS A 109 -8.13 -0.19 20.38
C HIS A 109 -7.55 0.17 18.99
N TRP A 110 -7.04 1.38 18.83
CA TRP A 110 -6.34 1.76 17.61
C TRP A 110 -5.04 2.50 17.94
N THR A 111 -3.90 1.84 17.70
CA THR A 111 -2.55 2.41 17.81
C THR A 111 -2.06 2.84 16.43
N VAL A 112 -1.39 3.99 16.37
CA VAL A 112 -0.75 4.50 15.15
C VAL A 112 0.64 4.97 15.51
N GLU A 113 1.66 4.47 14.79
CA GLU A 113 3.05 4.83 15.06
C GLU A 113 3.94 4.75 13.80
N GLU A 114 5.17 5.22 13.91
CA GLU A 114 6.19 5.07 12.90
C GLU A 114 6.86 3.70 13.02
N GLY A 115 7.07 3.04 11.87
CA GLY A 115 7.70 1.73 11.85
C GLY A 115 8.17 1.32 10.46
N SER A 116 8.98 0.28 10.40
CA SER A 116 9.50 -0.25 9.14
C SER A 116 9.28 -1.76 9.04
N ALA A 117 8.74 -2.21 7.91
CA ALA A 117 8.63 -3.63 7.58
C ALA A 117 10.01 -4.32 7.42
N LEU A 118 11.10 -3.54 7.33
CA LEU A 118 12.47 -4.05 7.29
C LEU A 118 13.11 -4.23 8.67
N ASP A 119 12.49 -3.72 9.73
CA ASP A 119 12.94 -3.86 11.11
C ASP A 119 12.29 -5.10 11.75
N ALA A 120 13.02 -6.22 11.70
CA ALA A 120 12.55 -7.50 12.23
C ALA A 120 12.36 -7.46 13.76
N ASP A 121 13.19 -6.72 14.49
CA ASP A 121 13.08 -6.60 15.94
C ASP A 121 11.85 -5.79 16.35
N TYR A 122 11.51 -4.77 15.56
CA TYR A 122 10.27 -4.02 15.73
C TYR A 122 9.05 -4.91 15.54
N LEU A 123 8.96 -5.62 14.39
CA LEU A 123 7.84 -6.52 14.13
C LEU A 123 7.72 -7.63 15.18
N LYS A 124 8.85 -8.21 15.60
CA LYS A 124 8.86 -9.20 16.66
C LYS A 124 8.36 -8.66 18.00
N ALA A 125 8.67 -7.39 18.32
CA ALA A 125 8.19 -6.75 19.54
C ALA A 125 6.69 -6.46 19.52
N LEU A 126 6.08 -6.26 18.34
CA LEU A 126 4.62 -6.13 18.18
C LEU A 126 3.88 -7.44 18.45
N GLY A 127 4.53 -8.59 18.23
CA GLY A 127 3.93 -9.91 18.36
C GLY A 127 3.13 -10.34 17.13
N GLU A 128 2.17 -11.25 17.35
CA GLU A 128 1.37 -11.86 16.30
C GLU A 128 -0.05 -11.28 16.27
N PHE A 129 -0.65 -11.25 15.06
CA PHE A 129 -1.98 -10.68 14.78
C PHE A 129 -2.86 -11.68 14.04
N ASP A 130 -4.17 -11.63 14.30
CA ASP A 130 -5.16 -12.47 13.61
C ASP A 130 -5.26 -12.09 12.12
N VAL A 131 -5.05 -10.81 11.79
CA VAL A 131 -4.98 -10.32 10.41
C VAL A 131 -3.79 -9.39 10.26
N VAL A 132 -2.95 -9.69 9.27
CA VAL A 132 -1.86 -8.82 8.82
C VAL A 132 -2.18 -8.34 7.41
N TYR A 133 -2.22 -7.04 7.24
CA TYR A 133 -2.58 -6.37 6.00
C TYR A 133 -1.43 -5.50 5.51
N SER A 134 -1.06 -5.64 4.23
CA SER A 134 -0.08 -4.77 3.58
C SER A 134 -0.35 -4.67 2.09
N TRP A 135 -1.08 -3.63 1.69
CA TRP A 135 -1.52 -3.46 0.32
C TRP A 135 -0.72 -2.39 -0.41
N GLY A 136 0.09 -2.81 -1.39
CA GLY A 136 0.82 -1.86 -2.23
C GLY A 136 2.05 -1.22 -1.54
N VAL A 137 2.69 -1.91 -0.58
CA VAL A 137 3.72 -1.34 0.29
C VAL A 137 5.07 -2.08 0.20
N LEU A 138 5.06 -3.40 0.37
CA LEU A 138 6.30 -4.16 0.58
C LEU A 138 7.26 -4.11 -0.61
N HIS A 139 6.73 -3.95 -1.82
CA HIS A 139 7.50 -3.77 -3.05
C HIS A 139 8.09 -2.35 -3.23
N HIS A 140 7.85 -1.45 -2.26
CA HIS A 140 8.46 -0.13 -2.18
C HIS A 140 9.52 -0.03 -1.08
N THR A 141 9.90 -1.14 -0.47
CA THR A 141 10.91 -1.14 0.60
C THR A 141 12.35 -1.11 0.10
N GLY A 142 12.60 -1.54 -1.15
CA GLY A 142 13.94 -1.73 -1.71
C GLY A 142 14.59 -3.05 -1.29
N GLN A 143 13.93 -3.81 -0.41
CA GLN A 143 14.29 -5.15 0.05
C GLN A 143 13.02 -5.98 0.23
N MET A 144 12.23 -6.09 -0.85
CA MET A 144 10.89 -6.70 -0.80
C MET A 144 10.87 -8.09 -0.16
N TRP A 145 11.77 -8.96 -0.57
CA TRP A 145 11.82 -10.33 -0.05
C TRP A 145 12.14 -10.39 1.45
N LYS A 146 13.00 -9.48 1.95
CA LYS A 146 13.24 -9.35 3.38
C LYS A 146 12.02 -8.83 4.11
N ALA A 147 11.30 -7.85 3.53
CA ALA A 147 10.07 -7.35 4.12
C ALA A 147 8.99 -8.44 4.17
N LEU A 148 8.80 -9.23 3.09
CA LEU A 148 7.90 -10.38 3.05
C LEU A 148 8.28 -11.43 4.11
N ASP A 149 9.59 -11.67 4.31
CA ASP A 149 10.08 -12.60 5.32
C ASP A 149 9.82 -12.09 6.75
N ASN A 150 10.05 -10.80 7.02
CA ASN A 150 9.76 -10.24 8.33
C ASN A 150 8.26 -10.29 8.67
N VAL A 151 7.40 -9.99 7.68
CA VAL A 151 5.95 -9.90 7.86
C VAL A 151 5.30 -11.25 8.19
N HIS A 152 5.84 -12.38 7.66
CA HIS A 152 5.25 -13.70 7.93
C HIS A 152 5.25 -14.05 9.42
N GLY A 153 6.25 -13.57 10.17
CA GLY A 153 6.36 -13.79 11.61
C GLY A 153 5.30 -13.05 12.43
N SER A 154 4.68 -12.01 11.87
CA SER A 154 3.63 -11.25 12.56
C SER A 154 2.23 -11.85 12.43
N VAL A 155 2.06 -12.93 11.66
CA VAL A 155 0.76 -13.60 11.49
C VAL A 155 0.60 -14.67 12.55
N ALA A 156 -0.48 -14.61 13.31
CA ALA A 156 -0.82 -15.64 14.31
C ALA A 156 -1.15 -16.99 13.64
N SER A 157 -1.03 -18.06 14.39
CA SER A 157 -1.48 -19.40 13.94
C SER A 157 -2.97 -19.37 13.62
N GLY A 158 -3.37 -19.82 12.43
CA GLY A 158 -4.72 -19.70 11.89
C GLY A 158 -5.10 -18.28 11.42
N GLY A 159 -4.19 -17.31 11.57
CA GLY A 159 -4.37 -15.92 11.13
C GLY A 159 -4.26 -15.76 9.63
N LYS A 160 -4.70 -14.61 9.12
CA LYS A 160 -4.71 -14.27 7.71
C LYS A 160 -3.68 -13.20 7.37
N LEU A 161 -3.01 -13.39 6.24
CA LEU A 161 -2.12 -12.41 5.61
C LEU A 161 -2.74 -11.93 4.31
N PHE A 162 -3.07 -10.64 4.20
CA PHE A 162 -3.56 -10.03 2.97
C PHE A 162 -2.50 -9.05 2.43
N ILE A 163 -1.89 -9.38 1.30
CA ILE A 163 -0.87 -8.56 0.65
C ILE A 163 -1.23 -8.24 -0.79
N ALA A 164 -0.73 -7.11 -1.29
CA ALA A 164 -0.75 -6.77 -2.70
C ALA A 164 0.65 -6.37 -3.16
N ILE A 165 1.17 -7.06 -4.17
CA ILE A 165 2.54 -6.91 -4.68
C ILE A 165 2.49 -6.61 -6.17
N TYR A 166 3.35 -5.72 -6.66
CA TYR A 166 3.46 -5.44 -8.10
C TYR A 166 3.85 -6.70 -8.88
N ASN A 167 3.09 -6.94 -9.94
CA ASN A 167 3.33 -8.04 -10.87
C ASN A 167 4.58 -7.82 -11.71
N ASP A 168 5.31 -8.90 -12.00
CA ASP A 168 6.45 -8.86 -12.91
C ASP A 168 5.99 -9.05 -14.35
N MET A 169 6.18 -8.02 -15.16
CA MET A 169 5.93 -7.98 -16.59
C MET A 169 7.24 -8.03 -17.42
N GLY A 170 8.29 -8.62 -16.85
CA GLY A 170 9.59 -8.82 -17.51
C GLY A 170 10.25 -7.50 -17.91
N SER A 171 10.52 -7.33 -19.20
CA SER A 171 11.21 -6.14 -19.72
C SER A 171 10.45 -4.84 -19.45
N GLN A 172 9.11 -4.89 -19.36
CA GLN A 172 8.29 -3.73 -19.03
C GLN A 172 8.52 -3.29 -17.58
N SER A 173 8.59 -4.23 -16.64
CA SER A 173 8.93 -3.95 -15.23
C SER A 173 10.32 -3.35 -15.09
N THR A 174 11.30 -3.89 -15.80
CA THR A 174 12.67 -3.35 -15.83
C THR A 174 12.71 -1.91 -16.36
N ARG A 175 11.98 -1.64 -17.46
CA ARG A 175 11.85 -0.28 -18.01
C ARG A 175 11.23 0.69 -17.00
N TRP A 176 10.15 0.29 -16.32
CA TRP A 176 9.50 1.13 -15.34
C TRP A 176 10.38 1.38 -14.10
N ARG A 177 11.15 0.40 -13.68
CA ARG A 177 12.16 0.58 -12.61
C ARG A 177 13.16 1.68 -12.97
N ALA A 178 13.66 1.67 -14.21
CA ALA A 178 14.58 2.71 -14.70
C ALA A 178 13.93 4.09 -14.74
N ILE A 179 12.70 4.20 -15.25
CA ILE A 179 11.92 5.45 -15.29
C ILE A 179 11.73 6.02 -13.89
N LYS A 180 11.24 5.22 -12.95
CA LYS A 180 10.98 5.62 -11.56
C LYS A 180 12.25 6.08 -10.86
N ARG A 181 13.34 5.36 -11.03
CA ARG A 181 14.66 5.74 -10.49
C ARG A 181 15.14 7.06 -11.08
N THR A 182 15.02 7.25 -12.38
CA THR A 182 15.40 8.50 -13.05
C THR A 182 14.59 9.67 -12.53
N TYR A 183 13.26 9.54 -12.44
CA TYR A 183 12.39 10.58 -11.89
C TYR A 183 12.84 11.07 -10.52
N ASN A 184 13.16 10.15 -9.60
CA ASN A 184 13.56 10.52 -8.24
C ASN A 184 14.94 11.18 -8.16
N LYS A 185 15.84 10.86 -9.09
CA LYS A 185 17.17 11.48 -9.19
C LYS A 185 17.16 12.85 -9.87
N LEU A 186 16.13 13.17 -10.64
CA LEU A 186 16.01 14.46 -11.31
C LEU A 186 15.82 15.60 -10.29
N PRO A 187 16.44 16.79 -10.51
CA PRO A 187 16.10 18.00 -9.77
C PRO A 187 14.61 18.34 -9.90
N LYS A 188 14.03 18.89 -8.84
CA LYS A 188 12.57 19.16 -8.76
C LYS A 188 11.96 19.83 -10.00
N PRO A 189 12.58 20.86 -10.63
CA PRO A 189 12.00 21.50 -11.81
C PRO A 189 11.80 20.58 -13.02
N PHE A 190 12.64 19.54 -13.14
CA PHE A 190 12.63 18.61 -14.29
C PHE A 190 11.71 17.40 -14.08
N ARG A 191 11.22 17.16 -12.87
CA ARG A 191 10.37 16.00 -12.56
C ARG A 191 9.03 16.06 -13.28
N LEU A 192 8.40 17.23 -13.29
CA LEU A 192 7.11 17.44 -13.97
C LEU A 192 7.23 17.28 -15.49
N PRO A 193 8.13 17.97 -16.22
CA PRO A 193 8.35 17.74 -17.64
C PRO A 193 8.66 16.28 -17.99
N PHE A 194 9.47 15.62 -17.18
CA PHE A 194 9.79 14.19 -17.36
C PHE A 194 8.55 13.30 -17.24
N ALA A 195 7.71 13.50 -16.20
CA ALA A 195 6.48 12.73 -16.03
C ALA A 195 5.52 12.92 -17.23
N VAL A 196 5.38 14.16 -17.72
CA VAL A 196 4.59 14.45 -18.92
C VAL A 196 5.16 13.70 -20.13
N LEU A 197 6.46 13.78 -20.37
CA LEU A 197 7.11 13.11 -21.50
C LEU A 197 6.92 11.58 -21.46
N VAL A 198 7.10 10.97 -20.28
CA VAL A 198 6.95 9.52 -20.10
C VAL A 198 5.50 9.08 -20.34
N MET A 199 4.52 9.87 -19.89
CA MET A 199 3.11 9.51 -19.98
C MET A 199 2.44 9.96 -21.27
N ALA A 200 3.03 10.88 -22.02
CA ALA A 200 2.47 11.42 -23.27
C ALA A 200 2.00 10.33 -24.26
N PRO A 201 2.75 9.26 -24.54
CA PRO A 201 2.30 8.22 -25.48
C PRO A 201 1.01 7.52 -25.01
N SER A 202 0.89 7.20 -23.71
CA SER A 202 -0.28 6.53 -23.16
C SER A 202 -1.49 7.47 -23.11
N GLU A 203 -1.27 8.74 -22.79
CA GLU A 203 -2.32 9.75 -22.75
C GLU A 203 -2.82 10.09 -24.16
N THR A 204 -1.92 10.20 -25.14
CA THR A 204 -2.29 10.37 -26.56
C THR A 204 -3.13 9.19 -27.06
N LYS A 205 -2.72 7.94 -26.73
CA LYS A 205 -3.50 6.74 -27.08
C LYS A 205 -4.90 6.78 -26.43
N SER A 206 -5.00 7.18 -25.17
CA SER A 206 -6.26 7.31 -24.45
C SER A 206 -7.16 8.37 -25.07
N LEU A 207 -6.61 9.52 -25.45
CA LEU A 207 -7.31 10.59 -26.13
C LEU A 207 -7.83 10.14 -27.51
N LEU A 208 -6.98 9.54 -28.32
CA LEU A 208 -7.36 9.02 -29.64
C LEU A 208 -8.47 7.96 -29.54
N ARG A 209 -8.37 7.09 -28.54
CA ARG A 209 -9.42 6.09 -28.26
C ARG A 209 -10.75 6.77 -27.90
N ALA A 210 -10.71 7.77 -27.03
CA ALA A 210 -11.91 8.52 -26.63
C ALA A 210 -12.57 9.23 -27.82
N LEU A 211 -11.77 9.79 -28.74
CA LEU A 211 -12.24 10.37 -30.00
C LEU A 211 -12.89 9.31 -30.89
N ALA A 212 -12.20 8.20 -31.15
CA ALA A 212 -12.69 7.13 -32.00
C ALA A 212 -13.97 6.43 -31.49
N THR A 213 -14.17 6.42 -30.15
CA THR A 213 -15.34 5.83 -29.50
C THR A 213 -16.44 6.83 -29.13
N PHE A 214 -16.30 8.09 -29.53
CA PHE A 214 -17.20 9.21 -29.17
C PHE A 214 -17.42 9.39 -27.65
N ARG A 215 -16.41 9.02 -26.82
CA ARG A 215 -16.45 9.10 -25.35
C ARG A 215 -15.61 10.25 -24.79
N MET A 216 -15.50 11.35 -25.52
CA MET A 216 -14.70 12.52 -25.10
C MET A 216 -15.15 13.09 -23.76
N GLY A 217 -16.48 13.09 -23.47
CA GLY A 217 -16.99 13.54 -22.19
C GLY A 217 -16.47 12.74 -20.98
N GLU A 218 -16.31 11.42 -21.12
CA GLU A 218 -15.73 10.57 -20.08
C GLU A 218 -14.22 10.82 -19.93
N TYR A 219 -13.52 11.03 -21.05
CA TYR A 219 -12.10 11.39 -21.01
C TYR A 219 -11.90 12.71 -20.26
N MET A 220 -12.69 13.75 -20.57
CA MET A 220 -12.61 15.04 -19.86
C MET A 220 -12.95 14.90 -18.36
N ARG A 221 -14.01 14.18 -18.03
CA ARG A 221 -14.36 13.89 -16.62
C ARG A 221 -13.23 13.19 -15.88
N SER A 222 -12.50 12.29 -16.52
CA SER A 222 -11.36 11.59 -15.88
C SER A 222 -10.22 12.54 -15.45
N TRP A 223 -10.17 13.77 -15.99
CA TRP A 223 -9.21 14.80 -15.60
C TRP A 223 -9.74 15.75 -14.54
N THR A 224 -11.05 15.98 -14.52
CA THR A 224 -11.71 16.95 -13.63
C THR A 224 -12.25 16.33 -12.34
N GLU A 225 -12.66 15.06 -12.41
CA GLU A 225 -13.22 14.34 -11.26
C GLU A 225 -12.18 13.42 -10.62
N PRO A 226 -12.11 13.39 -9.28
CA PRO A 226 -11.30 12.41 -8.56
C PRO A 226 -11.77 10.99 -8.87
N ARG A 227 -10.83 10.05 -9.02
CA ARG A 227 -11.19 8.64 -9.21
C ARG A 227 -11.93 8.10 -7.99
N PRO A 228 -13.10 7.44 -8.17
CA PRO A 228 -13.93 6.96 -7.05
C PRO A 228 -13.17 6.03 -6.10
N GLU A 229 -12.28 5.19 -6.65
CA GLU A 229 -11.58 4.15 -5.89
C GLU A 229 -10.46 4.70 -5.00
N ARG A 230 -9.72 5.72 -5.47
CA ARG A 230 -8.54 6.26 -4.77
C ARG A 230 -8.71 7.70 -4.30
N GLY A 231 -9.76 8.41 -4.73
CA GLY A 231 -9.98 9.82 -4.40
C GLY A 231 -8.91 10.79 -4.94
N MET A 232 -7.96 10.30 -5.73
CA MET A 232 -6.90 11.11 -6.30
C MET A 232 -7.26 11.61 -7.70
N SER A 233 -6.80 12.82 -8.05
CA SER A 233 -6.90 13.31 -9.44
C SER A 233 -5.99 12.47 -10.34
N ARG A 234 -6.38 12.30 -11.60
CA ARG A 234 -5.59 11.57 -12.61
C ARG A 234 -4.14 12.05 -12.70
N TRP A 235 -3.90 13.34 -12.55
CA TRP A 235 -2.55 13.90 -12.56
C TRP A 235 -1.69 13.34 -11.42
N ARG A 236 -2.25 13.21 -10.22
CA ARG A 236 -1.51 12.68 -9.06
C ARG A 236 -1.25 11.20 -9.19
N ASP A 237 -2.24 10.44 -9.68
CA ASP A 237 -2.02 9.03 -10.01
C ASP A 237 -0.84 8.86 -10.98
N ILE A 238 -0.71 9.77 -11.97
CA ILE A 238 0.41 9.78 -12.91
C ILE A 238 1.73 10.06 -12.17
N VAL A 239 1.77 11.07 -11.31
CA VAL A 239 2.99 11.42 -10.55
C VAL A 239 3.38 10.30 -9.60
N ASP A 240 2.43 9.68 -8.90
CA ASP A 240 2.67 8.53 -8.02
C ASP A 240 3.16 7.32 -8.80
N TRP A 241 2.53 7.07 -9.95
CA TRP A 241 2.95 5.98 -10.80
C TRP A 241 4.37 6.18 -11.34
N VAL A 242 4.71 7.36 -11.85
CA VAL A 242 6.06 7.65 -12.38
C VAL A 242 7.09 7.78 -11.25
N GLY A 243 6.68 8.28 -10.08
CA GLY A 243 7.56 8.55 -8.95
C GLY A 243 7.79 7.38 -8.01
N GLY A 244 6.84 6.45 -7.89
CA GLY A 244 6.84 5.39 -6.89
C GLY A 244 8.09 4.51 -6.89
N TYR A 245 9.11 4.88 -6.14
CA TYR A 245 10.40 4.21 -6.00
C TYR A 245 10.78 4.10 -4.50
N PRO A 246 11.43 3.03 -4.05
CA PRO A 246 11.85 1.81 -4.78
C PRO A 246 10.70 1.11 -5.51
N TYR A 247 11.03 0.32 -6.54
CA TYR A 247 10.07 -0.42 -7.33
C TYR A 247 10.58 -1.84 -7.55
N GLU A 248 9.92 -2.77 -6.88
CA GLU A 248 10.21 -4.20 -6.95
C GLU A 248 8.95 -4.94 -7.41
N VAL A 249 9.13 -6.08 -7.99
CA VAL A 249 8.07 -6.88 -8.59
C VAL A 249 8.33 -8.36 -8.32
N ALA A 250 7.26 -9.15 -8.32
CA ALA A 250 7.36 -10.60 -8.26
C ALA A 250 6.31 -11.23 -9.19
N LYS A 251 6.56 -12.45 -9.63
CA LYS A 251 5.56 -13.28 -10.29
C LYS A 251 4.64 -13.89 -9.24
N PRO A 252 3.37 -14.16 -9.58
CA PRO A 252 2.42 -14.77 -8.64
C PRO A 252 2.92 -16.09 -8.05
N GLU A 253 3.55 -16.93 -8.87
CA GLU A 253 4.10 -18.21 -8.43
C GLU A 253 5.25 -18.04 -7.41
N GLU A 254 6.08 -17.00 -7.53
CA GLU A 254 7.16 -16.73 -6.57
C GLU A 254 6.60 -16.37 -5.19
N ILE A 255 5.56 -15.54 -5.14
CA ILE A 255 4.86 -15.18 -3.89
C ILE A 255 4.17 -16.40 -3.29
N PHE A 256 3.49 -17.19 -4.12
CA PHE A 256 2.83 -18.43 -3.70
C PHE A 256 3.81 -19.42 -3.08
N ASP A 257 4.90 -19.74 -3.78
CA ASP A 257 5.91 -20.69 -3.30
C ASP A 257 6.62 -20.18 -2.04
N PHE A 258 6.87 -18.87 -1.96
CA PHE A 258 7.49 -18.25 -0.79
C PHE A 258 6.69 -18.46 0.50
N TYR A 259 5.36 -18.22 0.44
CA TYR A 259 4.50 -18.37 1.61
C TYR A 259 4.11 -19.82 1.87
N ARG A 260 3.92 -20.64 0.84
CA ARG A 260 3.70 -22.09 0.98
C ARG A 260 4.86 -22.77 1.74
N ALA A 261 6.11 -22.42 1.39
CA ALA A 261 7.29 -22.94 2.08
C ALA A 261 7.37 -22.54 3.56
N ARG A 262 6.57 -21.56 3.99
CA ARG A 262 6.49 -21.03 5.37
C ARG A 262 5.23 -21.46 6.12
N GLY A 263 4.53 -22.49 5.64
CA GLY A 263 3.32 -23.03 6.28
C GLY A 263 2.08 -22.14 6.09
N PHE A 264 1.96 -21.50 4.94
CA PHE A 264 0.76 -20.76 4.58
C PHE A 264 0.01 -21.44 3.43
N THR A 265 -1.31 -21.48 3.56
CA THR A 265 -2.23 -21.90 2.50
C THR A 265 -2.83 -20.68 1.81
N LEU A 266 -2.75 -20.63 0.48
CA LEU A 266 -3.41 -19.58 -0.32
C LEU A 266 -4.92 -19.81 -0.30
N THR A 267 -5.68 -18.82 0.20
CA THR A 267 -7.15 -18.91 0.29
C THR A 267 -7.86 -18.07 -0.76
N LYS A 268 -7.26 -16.95 -1.16
CA LYS A 268 -7.83 -16.09 -2.20
C LYS A 268 -6.74 -15.38 -2.98
N MET A 269 -6.95 -15.21 -4.28
CA MET A 269 -6.00 -14.52 -5.15
C MET A 269 -6.75 -13.77 -6.25
N ASN A 270 -6.22 -12.61 -6.63
CA ASN A 270 -6.59 -11.91 -7.84
C ASN A 270 -5.33 -11.37 -8.52
N CYS A 271 -5.01 -11.96 -9.66
CA CYS A 271 -3.90 -11.48 -10.50
C CYS A 271 -4.45 -10.51 -11.55
N GLY A 272 -3.87 -9.33 -11.66
CA GLY A 272 -4.34 -8.22 -12.49
C GLY A 272 -4.33 -8.45 -14.01
N GLY A 273 -4.03 -9.68 -14.45
CA GLY A 273 -4.04 -10.07 -15.87
C GLY A 273 -2.94 -9.37 -16.68
N VAL A 274 -3.29 -8.96 -17.91
CA VAL A 274 -2.35 -8.31 -18.84
C VAL A 274 -2.23 -6.83 -18.50
N GLY A 275 -1.21 -6.44 -17.74
CA GLY A 275 -0.95 -5.03 -17.42
C GLY A 275 -0.13 -4.86 -16.15
N LEU A 276 0.38 -3.65 -15.96
CA LEU A 276 1.07 -3.26 -14.74
C LEU A 276 0.06 -3.00 -13.63
N GLY A 277 0.24 -3.64 -12.49
CA GLY A 277 -0.63 -3.51 -11.33
C GLY A 277 -0.13 -4.34 -10.17
N CYS A 278 -0.98 -4.49 -9.16
CA CYS A 278 -0.71 -5.38 -8.04
C CYS A 278 -1.50 -6.68 -8.19
N ASP A 279 -0.83 -7.79 -8.00
CA ASP A 279 -1.47 -9.06 -7.71
C ASP A 279 -1.78 -9.09 -6.21
N GLN A 280 -2.96 -9.59 -5.86
CA GLN A 280 -3.48 -9.60 -4.51
C GLN A 280 -3.58 -11.04 -4.02
N PHE A 281 -3.15 -11.27 -2.78
CA PHE A 281 -3.12 -12.60 -2.18
C PHE A 281 -3.65 -12.55 -0.76
N VAL A 282 -4.49 -13.51 -0.40
CA VAL A 282 -4.84 -13.81 0.97
C VAL A 282 -4.36 -15.21 1.29
N PHE A 283 -3.51 -15.30 2.30
CA PHE A 283 -3.01 -16.55 2.84
C PHE A 283 -3.54 -16.77 4.26
N THR A 284 -3.69 -18.02 4.63
CA THR A 284 -3.94 -18.41 6.02
C THR A 284 -2.72 -19.17 6.54
N LYS A 285 -2.18 -18.77 7.69
CA LYS A 285 -1.07 -19.47 8.36
C LYS A 285 -1.59 -20.75 8.98
N GLU A 286 -0.99 -21.88 8.63
CA GLU A 286 -1.40 -23.17 9.16
C GLU A 286 -1.16 -23.24 10.68
N ALA A 287 -2.09 -23.86 11.41
CA ALA A 287 -1.85 -24.17 12.78
C ALA A 287 -0.79 -25.28 12.86
N PRO A 288 0.14 -25.24 13.85
CA PRO A 288 1.05 -26.35 14.04
C PRO A 288 0.25 -27.64 14.19
N ALA A 289 0.65 -28.68 13.45
CA ALA A 289 0.03 -29.99 13.57
C ALA A 289 -0.02 -30.35 15.07
N ARG A 290 -1.21 -30.66 15.59
CA ARG A 290 -1.32 -31.16 16.98
C ARG A 290 -0.53 -32.43 17.04
N ALA A 291 0.58 -32.38 17.81
CA ALA A 291 1.39 -33.55 18.13
C ALA A 291 0.61 -34.58 18.96
#